data_33a741b98314bd970bc3835ca83c8daa
#
_entry.id   33a741b98314bd970bc3835ca83c8daa
#
_cell.length_a   1.000
_cell.length_b   1.000
_cell.length_c   1.000
_cell.angle_alpha   90.00
_cell.angle_beta   90.00
_cell.angle_gamma   90.00
#
_symmetry.space_group_name_H-M   'P 1'
#
loop_
_entity.id
_entity.type
_entity.pdbx_description
1 polymer ?
#
loop_
_entity_poly.entity_id
_entity_poly.type
_entity_poly.pdbx_seq_one_letter_code
_entity_poly.pdbx_strand_id
1 'polypeptide(L)'
;MQELEQIEFEIQGMTCDSCALHVENTLKKVSGVQEAEVPGWKSGRASVVLEKDVDSQALVESVRRAGYGASVKTRKPLIGRRFEKPASSDSHGDDHFDLMVIGAGSAGFAAAIKGAELGNRVAMVEANTIGGTCVNVGCVPSKTLIRAMEQYHLAGTHRFQGVHTLSGALNWAQVIANKDALVAEMRQSKYVDVLTAYPEITYIQGGARLTGGNGVEIDGKAYTPGKILITTGAHPWAPPIPGLKEAGYLTSTTAMELKELPRSMIVLGANAVGLELA
;
A
#
# COMPACT_ATOMS: atom_id res chain seq x y z
N MET A 1 -12.05 -6.93 37.87
CA MET A 1 -12.81 -7.03 36.60
C MET A 1 -12.70 -5.67 35.95
N GLN A 2 -12.03 -5.57 34.81
CA GLN A 2 -11.96 -4.30 34.07
C GLN A 2 -13.34 -4.01 33.48
N GLU A 3 -13.90 -2.84 33.77
CA GLU A 3 -15.14 -2.38 33.18
C GLU A 3 -14.80 -1.86 31.76
N LEU A 4 -15.42 -2.43 30.75
CA LEU A 4 -15.23 -2.04 29.36
C LEU A 4 -16.38 -1.15 28.88
N GLU A 5 -16.07 -0.25 27.97
CA GLU A 5 -17.03 0.62 27.33
C GLU A 5 -16.87 0.54 25.80
N GLN A 6 -17.96 0.79 25.09
CA GLN A 6 -17.96 0.95 23.63
C GLN A 6 -18.21 2.39 23.27
N ILE A 7 -17.35 2.94 22.41
CA ILE A 7 -17.51 4.28 21.83
C ILE A 7 -17.73 4.15 20.32
N GLU A 8 -18.72 4.88 19.82
CA GLU A 8 -18.90 5.07 18.38
C GLU A 8 -18.44 6.47 17.99
N PHE A 9 -17.65 6.52 16.92
CA PHE A 9 -17.14 7.76 16.35
C PHE A 9 -17.75 7.99 14.96
N GLU A 10 -17.94 9.26 14.62
CA GLU A 10 -18.05 9.70 13.24
C GLU A 10 -16.67 10.12 12.76
N ILE A 11 -16.25 9.57 11.61
CA ILE A 11 -14.94 9.80 11.00
C ILE A 11 -15.13 10.53 9.66
N GLN A 12 -14.38 11.60 9.47
CA GLN A 12 -14.42 12.42 8.25
C GLN A 12 -13.05 12.40 7.55
N GLY A 13 -13.07 12.54 6.23
CA GLY A 13 -11.85 12.59 5.42
C GLY A 13 -11.33 11.25 4.91
N MET A 14 -12.01 10.13 5.20
CA MET A 14 -11.69 8.84 4.57
C MET A 14 -12.18 8.83 3.12
N THR A 15 -11.33 8.38 2.18
CA THR A 15 -11.62 8.35 0.74
C THR A 15 -11.46 6.96 0.11
N CYS A 16 -10.93 5.99 0.83
CA CYS A 16 -10.70 4.62 0.38
C CYS A 16 -10.61 3.64 1.55
N ASP A 17 -10.62 2.34 1.27
CA ASP A 17 -10.56 1.31 2.32
C ASP A 17 -9.23 1.33 3.09
N SER A 18 -8.12 1.73 2.47
CA SER A 18 -6.85 1.95 3.17
C SER A 18 -6.94 3.07 4.22
N CYS A 19 -7.78 4.09 3.98
CA CYS A 19 -8.04 5.13 4.97
C CYS A 19 -8.79 4.57 6.19
N ALA A 20 -9.80 3.70 5.95
CA ALA A 20 -10.54 3.04 7.01
C ALA A 20 -9.62 2.19 7.89
N LEU A 21 -8.76 1.40 7.26
CA LEU A 21 -7.77 0.58 7.94
C LEU A 21 -6.75 1.42 8.72
N HIS A 22 -6.30 2.55 8.15
CA HIS A 22 -5.39 3.47 8.84
C HIS A 22 -6.01 4.07 10.10
N VAL A 23 -7.28 4.49 10.03
CA VAL A 23 -8.03 4.98 11.20
C VAL A 23 -8.17 3.88 12.25
N GLU A 24 -8.55 2.68 11.85
CA GLU A 24 -8.71 1.53 12.74
C GLU A 24 -7.42 1.21 13.49
N ASN A 25 -6.30 1.10 12.77
CA ASN A 25 -4.98 0.85 13.36
C ASN A 25 -4.51 1.99 14.26
N THR A 26 -4.85 3.24 13.93
CA THR A 26 -4.55 4.39 14.77
C THR A 26 -5.28 4.32 16.11
N LEU A 27 -6.56 3.93 16.08
CA LEU A 27 -7.37 3.76 17.28
C LEU A 27 -6.86 2.59 18.15
N LYS A 28 -6.48 1.46 17.54
CA LYS A 28 -5.91 0.29 18.24
C LYS A 28 -4.59 0.58 18.98
N LYS A 29 -3.83 1.60 18.57
CA LYS A 29 -2.56 2.00 19.22
C LYS A 29 -2.76 2.82 20.49
N VAL A 30 -3.95 3.31 20.76
CA VAL A 30 -4.24 4.09 21.98
C VAL A 30 -4.29 3.14 23.18
N SER A 31 -3.50 3.43 24.20
CA SER A 31 -3.44 2.61 25.42
C SER A 31 -4.82 2.45 26.05
N GLY A 32 -5.18 1.22 26.39
CA GLY A 32 -6.50 0.87 26.96
C GLY A 32 -7.58 0.58 25.91
N VAL A 33 -7.29 0.69 24.61
CA VAL A 33 -8.17 0.20 23.54
C VAL A 33 -7.98 -1.30 23.41
N GLN A 34 -9.07 -2.06 23.50
CA GLN A 34 -9.10 -3.51 23.36
C GLN A 34 -9.46 -3.94 21.94
N GLU A 35 -10.36 -3.20 21.29
CA GLU A 35 -10.82 -3.45 19.93
C GLU A 35 -11.20 -2.15 19.25
N ALA A 36 -10.92 -2.04 17.95
CA ALA A 36 -11.42 -0.97 17.10
C ALA A 36 -11.82 -1.57 15.74
N GLU A 37 -12.94 -1.13 15.21
CA GLU A 37 -13.48 -1.56 13.92
C GLU A 37 -13.96 -0.35 13.13
N VAL A 38 -13.55 -0.29 11.85
CA VAL A 38 -14.05 0.67 10.87
C VAL A 38 -14.65 -0.12 9.70
N PRO A 39 -15.98 -0.22 9.57
CA PRO A 39 -16.65 -1.10 8.59
C PRO A 39 -16.37 -0.76 7.12
N GLY A 40 -15.56 0.24 6.85
CA GLY A 40 -15.16 0.74 5.54
C GLY A 40 -15.30 2.24 5.44
N TRP A 41 -14.56 2.84 4.51
CA TRP A 41 -14.47 4.30 4.37
C TRP A 41 -15.83 4.99 4.10
N LYS A 42 -16.75 4.31 3.38
CA LYS A 42 -18.08 4.85 3.09
C LYS A 42 -18.99 4.92 4.32
N SER A 43 -18.68 4.17 5.36
CA SER A 43 -19.48 4.18 6.59
C SER A 43 -19.37 5.51 7.34
N GLY A 44 -18.21 6.16 7.25
CA GLY A 44 -17.90 7.34 8.03
C GLY A 44 -17.94 7.09 9.55
N ARG A 45 -17.81 5.83 10.01
CA ARG A 45 -17.96 5.42 11.40
C ARG A 45 -16.83 4.53 11.86
N ALA A 46 -16.50 4.63 13.17
CA ALA A 46 -15.65 3.68 13.86
C ALA A 46 -16.32 3.27 15.18
N SER A 47 -16.14 2.00 15.55
CA SER A 47 -16.56 1.45 16.85
C SER A 47 -15.32 1.02 17.61
N VAL A 48 -15.18 1.46 18.86
CA VAL A 48 -14.02 1.18 19.70
C VAL A 48 -14.48 0.62 21.04
N VAL A 49 -13.89 -0.53 21.42
CA VAL A 49 -14.03 -1.10 22.76
C VAL A 49 -12.78 -0.77 23.58
N LEU A 50 -12.96 -0.22 24.76
CA LEU A 50 -11.85 0.29 25.56
C LEU A 50 -12.14 0.16 27.06
N GLU A 51 -11.11 0.32 27.86
CA GLU A 51 -11.22 0.38 29.31
C GLU A 51 -11.92 1.69 29.72
N LYS A 52 -12.73 1.63 30.77
CA LYS A 52 -13.58 2.75 31.23
C LYS A 52 -12.82 4.06 31.48
N ASP A 53 -11.57 3.95 31.93
CA ASP A 53 -10.73 5.11 32.30
C ASP A 53 -10.04 5.78 31.10
N VAL A 54 -10.22 5.28 29.87
CA VAL A 54 -9.61 5.86 28.68
C VAL A 54 -10.37 7.12 28.26
N ASP A 55 -9.63 8.23 28.12
CA ASP A 55 -10.19 9.50 27.67
C ASP A 55 -10.53 9.44 26.16
N SER A 56 -11.78 9.68 25.84
CA SER A 56 -12.24 9.74 24.44
C SER A 56 -11.57 10.85 23.63
N GLN A 57 -11.08 11.91 24.29
CA GLN A 57 -10.32 12.98 23.63
C GLN A 57 -8.96 12.47 23.11
N ALA A 58 -8.31 11.55 23.79
CA ALA A 58 -7.06 10.94 23.32
C ALA A 58 -7.27 10.18 22.00
N LEU A 59 -8.42 9.51 21.84
CA LEU A 59 -8.78 8.82 20.60
C LEU A 59 -9.06 9.82 19.46
N VAL A 60 -9.84 10.86 19.73
CA VAL A 60 -10.13 11.93 18.75
C VAL A 60 -8.83 12.57 18.28
N GLU A 61 -7.91 12.88 19.20
CA GLU A 61 -6.62 13.49 18.87
C GLU A 61 -5.71 12.56 18.07
N SER A 62 -5.71 11.25 18.37
CA SER A 62 -4.93 10.29 17.61
C SER A 62 -5.39 10.18 16.14
N VAL A 63 -6.72 10.16 15.92
CA VAL A 63 -7.31 10.15 14.57
C VAL A 63 -7.03 11.47 13.84
N ARG A 64 -7.07 12.59 14.55
CA ARG A 64 -6.76 13.91 13.99
C ARG A 64 -5.30 14.03 13.57
N ARG A 65 -4.35 13.52 14.37
CA ARG A 65 -2.92 13.45 14.00
C ARG A 65 -2.68 12.55 12.77
N ALA A 66 -3.52 11.54 12.56
CA ALA A 66 -3.49 10.69 11.37
C ALA A 66 -4.11 11.38 10.13
N GLY A 67 -4.56 12.63 10.23
CA GLY A 67 -5.08 13.41 9.11
C GLY A 67 -6.59 13.27 8.86
N TYR A 68 -7.36 12.74 9.83
CA TYR A 68 -8.80 12.55 9.70
C TYR A 68 -9.56 13.35 10.76
N GLY A 69 -10.80 13.75 10.44
CA GLY A 69 -11.73 14.30 11.44
C GLY A 69 -12.37 13.18 12.26
N ALA A 70 -12.50 13.36 13.58
CA ALA A 70 -13.23 12.44 14.45
C ALA A 70 -14.08 13.18 15.47
N SER A 71 -15.28 12.67 15.73
CA SER A 71 -16.16 13.14 16.80
C SER A 71 -16.86 11.95 17.45
N VAL A 72 -17.00 12.00 18.78
CA VAL A 72 -17.71 10.99 19.57
C VAL A 72 -19.21 11.12 19.34
N LYS A 73 -19.87 10.02 18.97
CA LYS A 73 -21.34 9.95 18.80
C LYS A 73 -22.01 9.35 20.04
N THR A 74 -21.51 8.21 20.49
CA THR A 74 -22.08 7.50 21.65
C THR A 74 -20.97 6.89 22.50
N ARG A 75 -21.19 6.81 23.82
CA ARG A 75 -20.37 6.04 24.75
C ARG A 75 -21.29 5.23 25.66
N LYS A 76 -21.10 3.90 25.71
CA LYS A 76 -21.99 2.98 26.45
C LYS A 76 -21.16 1.94 27.20
N PRO A 77 -21.53 1.57 28.43
CA PRO A 77 -20.88 0.47 29.14
C PRO A 77 -21.17 -0.85 28.43
N LEU A 78 -20.16 -1.70 28.30
CA LEU A 78 -20.28 -3.07 27.80
C LEU A 78 -20.48 -4.03 28.97
N ILE A 79 -21.73 -4.45 29.18
CA ILE A 79 -22.06 -5.42 30.22
C ILE A 79 -21.99 -6.81 29.62
N GLY A 80 -21.04 -7.65 30.09
CA GLY A 80 -21.05 -9.11 29.89
C GLY A 80 -20.25 -9.69 28.74
N ARG A 81 -19.39 -8.96 28.03
CA ARG A 81 -18.45 -9.59 27.08
C ARG A 81 -17.09 -9.86 27.76
N ARG A 82 -16.72 -11.13 27.85
CA ARG A 82 -15.32 -11.58 28.05
C ARG A 82 -14.68 -11.62 26.66
N PHE A 83 -13.68 -10.78 26.41
CA PHE A 83 -12.77 -10.99 25.30
C PHE A 83 -11.69 -11.98 25.75
N GLU A 84 -11.73 -13.19 25.25
CA GLU A 84 -10.59 -14.08 25.28
C GLU A 84 -9.65 -13.59 24.15
N LYS A 85 -8.48 -13.09 24.53
CA LYS A 85 -7.37 -12.91 23.60
C LYS A 85 -7.14 -14.26 22.93
N PRO A 86 -7.07 -14.36 21.58
CA PRO A 86 -6.72 -15.63 20.95
C PRO A 86 -5.43 -16.13 21.59
N ALA A 87 -5.45 -17.35 22.09
CA ALA A 87 -4.28 -17.98 22.68
C ALA A 87 -3.16 -17.91 21.65
N SER A 88 -2.06 -17.23 21.99
CA SER A 88 -0.82 -17.34 21.23
C SER A 88 -0.44 -18.81 21.26
N SER A 89 -0.56 -19.47 20.11
CA SER A 89 -0.08 -20.83 19.93
C SER A 89 1.40 -20.88 20.29
N ASP A 90 1.72 -21.91 21.04
CA ASP A 90 3.01 -22.31 21.60
C ASP A 90 4.26 -21.76 20.92
N SER A 91 5.28 -21.53 21.75
CA SER A 91 6.67 -21.19 21.45
C SER A 91 7.29 -22.09 20.37
N HIS A 92 6.95 -21.85 19.12
CA HIS A 92 7.75 -22.31 18.00
C HIS A 92 8.91 -21.32 17.84
N GLY A 93 10.10 -21.82 17.52
CA GLY A 93 11.31 -21.00 17.37
C GLY A 93 11.11 -19.78 16.46
N ASP A 94 11.98 -18.79 16.55
CA ASP A 94 11.91 -17.49 15.85
C ASP A 94 11.69 -17.59 14.32
N ASP A 95 11.90 -18.77 13.72
CA ASP A 95 11.81 -19.04 12.28
C ASP A 95 10.51 -19.73 11.85
N HIS A 96 9.52 -19.93 12.76
CA HIS A 96 8.23 -20.51 12.37
C HIS A 96 7.23 -19.43 11.96
N PHE A 97 6.67 -19.56 10.74
CA PHE A 97 5.62 -18.71 10.20
C PHE A 97 4.40 -19.53 9.79
N ASP A 98 3.21 -19.07 10.16
CA ASP A 98 1.95 -19.68 9.73
C ASP A 98 1.70 -19.44 8.25
N LEU A 99 2.07 -18.24 7.78
CA LEU A 99 1.94 -17.80 6.39
C LEU A 99 3.25 -17.15 5.92
N MET A 100 3.74 -17.56 4.77
CA MET A 100 4.82 -16.87 4.05
C MET A 100 4.27 -16.31 2.74
N VAL A 101 4.38 -15.00 2.58
CA VAL A 101 3.96 -14.26 1.39
C VAL A 101 5.20 -13.90 0.58
N ILE A 102 5.31 -14.41 -0.64
CA ILE A 102 6.44 -14.14 -1.54
C ILE A 102 6.04 -13.05 -2.51
N GLY A 103 6.60 -11.87 -2.33
CA GLY A 103 6.32 -10.63 -3.04
C GLY A 103 5.60 -9.59 -2.18
N ALA A 104 6.21 -8.42 -2.00
CA ALA A 104 5.71 -7.30 -1.19
C ALA A 104 5.07 -6.19 -2.05
N GLY A 105 4.28 -6.58 -3.05
CA GLY A 105 3.37 -5.70 -3.78
C GLY A 105 2.00 -5.60 -3.11
N SER A 106 1.05 -4.90 -3.73
CA SER A 106 -0.28 -4.64 -3.16
C SER A 106 -1.03 -5.91 -2.76
N ALA A 107 -0.94 -6.99 -3.56
CA ALA A 107 -1.58 -8.27 -3.25
C ALA A 107 -0.93 -8.94 -2.03
N GLY A 108 0.41 -8.92 -1.96
CA GLY A 108 1.16 -9.46 -0.83
C GLY A 108 0.85 -8.72 0.46
N PHE A 109 0.83 -7.39 0.42
CA PHE A 109 0.46 -6.57 1.58
C PHE A 109 -0.95 -6.85 2.08
N ALA A 110 -1.94 -6.90 1.18
CA ALA A 110 -3.32 -7.21 1.57
C ALA A 110 -3.42 -8.58 2.26
N ALA A 111 -2.72 -9.59 1.73
CA ALA A 111 -2.71 -10.92 2.31
C ALA A 111 -1.96 -10.99 3.65
N ALA A 112 -0.80 -10.34 3.75
CA ALA A 112 -0.01 -10.33 4.97
C ALA A 112 -0.73 -9.61 6.11
N ILE A 113 -1.31 -8.43 5.84
CA ILE A 113 -2.12 -7.69 6.81
C ILE A 113 -3.30 -8.57 7.28
N LYS A 114 -4.03 -9.17 6.32
CA LYS A 114 -5.15 -10.04 6.69
C LYS A 114 -4.73 -11.27 7.48
N GLY A 115 -3.58 -11.87 7.17
CA GLY A 115 -2.98 -12.94 7.94
C GLY A 115 -2.67 -12.52 9.38
N ALA A 116 -2.03 -11.36 9.55
CA ALA A 116 -1.70 -10.79 10.86
C ALA A 116 -2.96 -10.46 11.69
N GLU A 117 -3.99 -9.85 11.06
CA GLU A 117 -5.28 -9.57 11.71
C GLU A 117 -6.01 -10.84 12.19
N LEU A 118 -5.76 -11.98 11.56
CA LEU A 118 -6.29 -13.29 11.96
C LEU A 118 -5.41 -13.97 13.04
N GLY A 119 -4.39 -13.27 13.55
CA GLY A 119 -3.53 -13.76 14.61
C GLY A 119 -2.38 -14.67 14.16
N ASN A 120 -2.10 -14.73 12.85
CA ASN A 120 -1.00 -15.54 12.32
C ASN A 120 0.33 -14.79 12.38
N ARG A 121 1.42 -15.53 12.57
CA ARG A 121 2.79 -15.05 12.32
C ARG A 121 3.07 -15.08 10.82
N VAL A 122 3.30 -13.92 10.22
CA VAL A 122 3.46 -13.78 8.77
C VAL A 122 4.89 -13.41 8.42
N ALA A 123 5.52 -14.14 7.49
CA ALA A 123 6.71 -13.69 6.79
C ALA A 123 6.31 -13.05 5.46
N MET A 124 6.83 -11.87 5.14
CA MET A 124 6.72 -11.23 3.84
C MET A 124 8.10 -11.10 3.21
N VAL A 125 8.29 -11.73 2.07
CA VAL A 125 9.58 -11.83 1.38
C VAL A 125 9.57 -10.99 0.11
N GLU A 126 10.59 -10.14 -0.10
CA GLU A 126 10.72 -9.32 -1.31
C GLU A 126 12.16 -9.35 -1.82
N ALA A 127 12.31 -9.71 -3.09
CA ALA A 127 13.63 -9.75 -3.73
C ALA A 127 14.13 -8.38 -4.20
N ASN A 128 13.21 -7.46 -4.51
CA ASN A 128 13.50 -6.16 -5.10
C ASN A 128 13.05 -5.01 -4.18
N THR A 129 12.22 -4.12 -4.72
CA THR A 129 11.76 -2.94 -4.01
C THR A 129 10.35 -3.17 -3.46
N ILE A 130 10.18 -2.99 -2.17
CA ILE A 130 8.89 -3.02 -1.48
C ILE A 130 7.86 -2.09 -2.16
N GLY A 131 6.58 -2.51 -2.20
CA GLY A 131 5.48 -1.76 -2.82
C GLY A 131 5.07 -2.31 -4.19
N GLY A 132 5.91 -3.13 -4.82
CA GLY A 132 5.61 -3.81 -6.09
C GLY A 132 5.42 -2.86 -7.27
N THR A 133 4.78 -3.36 -8.32
CA THR A 133 4.66 -2.68 -9.62
C THR A 133 3.89 -1.35 -9.53
N CYS A 134 2.75 -1.33 -8.86
CA CYS A 134 1.83 -0.18 -8.92
C CYS A 134 2.49 1.12 -8.42
N VAL A 135 3.12 1.11 -7.24
CA VAL A 135 3.73 2.32 -6.68
C VAL A 135 5.08 2.63 -7.33
N ASN A 136 5.91 1.61 -7.61
CA ASN A 136 7.28 1.85 -8.05
C ASN A 136 7.41 2.15 -9.54
N VAL A 137 6.71 1.38 -10.41
CA VAL A 137 6.96 1.37 -11.85
C VAL A 137 5.68 1.26 -12.69
N GLY A 138 4.50 1.46 -12.09
CA GLY A 138 3.21 1.29 -12.77
C GLY A 138 2.29 2.49 -12.61
N CYS A 139 1.19 2.29 -11.86
CA CYS A 139 0.08 3.26 -11.78
C CYS A 139 0.52 4.64 -11.25
N VAL A 140 1.31 4.69 -10.18
CA VAL A 140 1.70 5.97 -9.58
C VAL A 140 2.58 6.80 -10.53
N PRO A 141 3.71 6.29 -11.02
CA PRO A 141 4.53 7.08 -11.93
C PRO A 141 3.80 7.40 -13.24
N SER A 142 3.06 6.48 -13.86
CA SER A 142 2.35 6.75 -15.11
C SER A 142 1.28 7.83 -14.95
N LYS A 143 0.44 7.73 -13.92
CA LYS A 143 -0.61 8.75 -13.68
C LYS A 143 -0.03 10.11 -13.32
N THR A 144 1.10 10.14 -12.64
CA THR A 144 1.81 11.41 -12.35
C THR A 144 2.28 12.09 -13.62
N LEU A 145 2.91 11.33 -14.52
CA LEU A 145 3.38 11.86 -15.81
C LEU A 145 2.21 12.29 -16.70
N ILE A 146 1.16 11.47 -16.83
CA ILE A 146 -0.04 11.79 -17.60
C ILE A 146 -0.66 13.10 -17.09
N ARG A 147 -0.84 13.25 -15.77
CA ARG A 147 -1.42 14.48 -15.21
C ARG A 147 -0.56 15.71 -15.43
N ALA A 148 0.76 15.58 -15.33
CA ALA A 148 1.68 16.68 -15.64
C ALA A 148 1.59 17.09 -17.12
N MET A 149 1.56 16.12 -18.04
CA MET A 149 1.46 16.39 -19.47
C MET A 149 0.08 16.90 -19.88
N GLU A 150 -0.99 16.44 -19.24
CA GLU A 150 -2.34 16.97 -19.44
C GLU A 150 -2.40 18.46 -19.10
N GLN A 151 -1.82 18.89 -17.98
CA GLN A 151 -1.75 20.32 -17.62
C GLN A 151 -0.95 21.13 -18.66
N TYR A 152 0.19 20.59 -19.10
CA TYR A 152 1.00 21.24 -20.12
C TYR A 152 0.25 21.39 -21.46
N HIS A 153 -0.44 20.33 -21.88
CA HIS A 153 -1.26 20.33 -23.11
C HIS A 153 -2.42 21.33 -23.02
N LEU A 154 -3.15 21.31 -21.90
CA LEU A 154 -4.30 22.21 -21.69
C LEU A 154 -3.88 23.67 -21.64
N ALA A 155 -2.67 24.00 -21.17
CA ALA A 155 -2.15 25.35 -21.19
C ALA A 155 -1.86 25.86 -22.61
N GLY A 156 -1.56 24.95 -23.54
CA GLY A 156 -1.32 25.29 -24.96
C GLY A 156 -2.53 25.18 -25.88
N THR A 157 -3.64 24.59 -25.38
CA THR A 157 -4.86 24.35 -26.18
C THR A 157 -6.02 25.22 -25.73
N HIS A 158 -6.61 25.98 -26.66
CA HIS A 158 -7.75 26.86 -26.37
C HIS A 158 -9.07 26.10 -26.54
N ARG A 159 -9.60 25.57 -25.44
CA ARG A 159 -10.87 24.84 -25.43
C ARG A 159 -12.09 25.77 -25.55
N PHE A 160 -11.95 27.00 -25.07
CA PHE A 160 -13.04 27.99 -25.07
C PHE A 160 -12.63 29.23 -25.85
N GLN A 161 -13.57 29.75 -26.68
CA GLN A 161 -13.36 31.02 -27.40
C GLN A 161 -13.16 32.16 -26.40
N GLY A 162 -12.17 33.02 -26.67
CA GLY A 162 -11.85 34.17 -25.83
C GLY A 162 -10.97 33.85 -24.60
N VAL A 163 -10.62 32.59 -24.35
CA VAL A 163 -9.63 32.22 -23.33
C VAL A 163 -8.30 31.93 -24.04
N HIS A 164 -7.30 32.76 -23.77
CA HIS A 164 -5.96 32.62 -24.33
C HIS A 164 -4.99 32.25 -23.23
N THR A 165 -4.42 31.05 -23.31
CA THR A 165 -3.36 30.55 -22.43
C THR A 165 -2.16 30.16 -23.27
N LEU A 166 -0.98 30.11 -22.65
CA LEU A 166 0.26 29.69 -23.30
C LEU A 166 0.95 28.65 -22.44
N SER A 167 1.40 27.57 -23.05
CA SER A 167 2.35 26.66 -22.41
C SER A 167 3.73 27.29 -22.46
N GLY A 168 4.40 27.35 -21.29
CA GLY A 168 5.80 27.75 -21.18
C GLY A 168 6.76 26.64 -21.65
N ALA A 169 8.04 26.84 -21.43
CA ALA A 169 9.03 25.79 -21.66
C ALA A 169 8.81 24.60 -20.69
N LEU A 170 8.81 23.41 -21.26
CA LEU A 170 8.73 22.19 -20.44
C LEU A 170 10.10 21.87 -19.81
N ASN A 171 10.18 21.84 -18.49
CA ASN A 171 11.32 21.32 -17.77
C ASN A 171 11.10 19.84 -17.46
N TRP A 172 11.42 18.96 -18.39
CA TRP A 172 11.22 17.53 -18.25
C TRP A 172 11.98 16.92 -17.08
N ALA A 173 13.21 17.36 -16.82
CA ALA A 173 14.00 16.88 -15.68
C ALA A 173 13.31 17.13 -14.34
N GLN A 174 12.65 18.30 -14.18
CA GLN A 174 11.87 18.61 -12.99
C GLN A 174 10.61 17.75 -12.88
N VAL A 175 9.93 17.46 -14.00
CA VAL A 175 8.76 16.57 -14.03
C VAL A 175 9.15 15.16 -13.54
N ILE A 176 10.26 14.64 -14.04
CA ILE A 176 10.78 13.32 -13.60
C ILE A 176 11.15 13.35 -12.11
N ALA A 177 11.86 14.40 -11.66
CA ALA A 177 12.23 14.53 -10.25
C ALA A 177 11.00 14.58 -9.32
N ASN A 178 9.94 15.29 -9.69
CA ASN A 178 8.69 15.34 -8.93
C ASN A 178 7.99 13.98 -8.90
N LYS A 179 7.95 13.26 -10.02
CA LYS A 179 7.43 11.90 -10.09
C LYS A 179 8.21 10.96 -9.17
N ASP A 180 9.54 11.01 -9.19
CA ASP A 180 10.40 10.16 -8.37
C ASP A 180 10.21 10.45 -6.88
N ALA A 181 10.10 11.72 -6.50
CA ALA A 181 9.81 12.14 -5.12
C ALA A 181 8.46 11.60 -4.62
N LEU A 182 7.41 11.73 -5.43
CA LEU A 182 6.08 11.21 -5.09
C LEU A 182 6.08 9.68 -4.93
N VAL A 183 6.76 8.96 -5.83
CA VAL A 183 6.91 7.49 -5.75
C VAL A 183 7.61 7.12 -4.45
N ALA A 184 8.69 7.81 -4.08
CA ALA A 184 9.43 7.55 -2.85
C ALA A 184 8.57 7.81 -1.60
N GLU A 185 7.85 8.94 -1.55
CA GLU A 185 6.93 9.29 -0.47
C GLU A 185 5.83 8.25 -0.31
N MET A 186 5.16 7.87 -1.42
CA MET A 186 4.09 6.88 -1.37
C MET A 186 4.59 5.49 -0.99
N ARG A 187 5.78 5.09 -1.44
CA ARG A 187 6.42 3.84 -1.00
C ARG A 187 6.65 3.84 0.51
N GLN A 188 7.21 4.93 1.02
CA GLN A 188 7.46 5.07 2.45
C GLN A 188 6.14 5.01 3.24
N SER A 189 5.20 5.90 2.94
CA SER A 189 3.98 6.06 3.75
C SER A 189 2.98 4.91 3.60
N LYS A 190 2.89 4.25 2.44
CA LYS A 190 1.87 3.23 2.16
C LYS A 190 2.36 1.78 2.33
N TYR A 191 3.67 1.58 2.43
CA TYR A 191 4.26 0.24 2.55
C TYR A 191 5.23 0.16 3.75
N VAL A 192 6.29 0.95 3.78
CA VAL A 192 7.30 0.84 4.84
C VAL A 192 6.70 1.20 6.20
N ASP A 193 6.03 2.34 6.30
CA ASP A 193 5.44 2.80 7.56
C ASP A 193 4.29 1.88 8.02
N VAL A 194 3.56 1.27 7.07
CA VAL A 194 2.49 0.32 7.37
C VAL A 194 3.04 -0.91 8.09
N LEU A 195 4.21 -1.43 7.69
CA LEU A 195 4.81 -2.59 8.37
C LEU A 195 5.06 -2.34 9.87
N THR A 196 5.37 -1.10 10.25
CA THR A 196 5.58 -0.76 11.68
C THR A 196 4.33 -0.92 12.53
N ALA A 197 3.15 -0.95 11.90
CA ALA A 197 1.87 -1.14 12.57
C ALA A 197 1.51 -2.62 12.81
N TYR A 198 2.23 -3.53 12.19
CA TYR A 198 1.97 -4.98 12.22
C TYR A 198 3.22 -5.75 12.67
N PRO A 199 3.50 -5.81 13.99
CA PRO A 199 4.66 -6.55 14.52
C PRO A 199 4.60 -8.06 14.22
N GLU A 200 3.42 -8.59 13.88
CA GLU A 200 3.23 -9.98 13.47
C GLU A 200 3.76 -10.27 12.05
N ILE A 201 4.06 -9.23 11.27
CA ILE A 201 4.63 -9.36 9.93
C ILE A 201 6.14 -9.17 10.00
N THR A 202 6.88 -10.24 9.76
CA THR A 202 8.33 -10.20 9.60
C THR A 202 8.67 -9.94 8.13
N TYR A 203 9.23 -8.77 7.83
CA TYR A 203 9.71 -8.47 6.48
C TYR A 203 11.11 -9.05 6.27
N ILE A 204 11.29 -9.80 5.18
CA ILE A 204 12.57 -10.43 4.79
C ILE A 204 12.93 -9.93 3.39
N GLN A 205 14.01 -9.15 3.30
CA GLN A 205 14.59 -8.79 2.01
C GLN A 205 15.42 -9.97 1.50
N GLY A 206 15.09 -10.51 0.33
CA GLY A 206 15.82 -11.64 -0.26
C GLY A 206 15.05 -12.35 -1.36
N GLY A 207 15.78 -13.13 -2.15
CA GLY A 207 15.21 -13.96 -3.22
C GLY A 207 14.72 -15.31 -2.70
N ALA A 208 13.41 -15.57 -2.78
CA ALA A 208 12.80 -16.82 -2.36
C ALA A 208 12.90 -17.90 -3.46
N ARG A 209 13.28 -19.12 -3.07
CA ARG A 209 13.28 -20.32 -3.91
C ARG A 209 12.47 -21.42 -3.24
N LEU A 210 11.50 -22.00 -3.94
CA LEU A 210 10.73 -23.15 -3.44
C LEU A 210 11.61 -24.42 -3.52
N THR A 211 11.67 -25.18 -2.43
CA THR A 211 12.52 -26.39 -2.33
C THR A 211 11.74 -27.70 -2.31
N GLY A 212 10.41 -27.63 -2.46
CA GLY A 212 9.50 -28.76 -2.43
C GLY A 212 8.67 -28.83 -1.16
N GLY A 213 7.49 -29.42 -1.22
CA GLY A 213 6.50 -29.34 -0.14
C GLY A 213 6.21 -27.90 0.22
N ASN A 214 6.28 -27.55 1.52
CA ASN A 214 6.19 -26.17 2.00
C ASN A 214 7.58 -25.54 2.24
N GLY A 215 8.66 -26.10 1.69
CA GLY A 215 10.02 -25.59 1.87
C GLY A 215 10.28 -24.35 1.03
N VAL A 216 10.84 -23.30 1.66
CA VAL A 216 11.30 -22.07 1.01
C VAL A 216 12.72 -21.79 1.46
N GLU A 217 13.60 -21.48 0.55
CA GLU A 217 14.95 -20.99 0.83
C GLU A 217 15.03 -19.52 0.46
N ILE A 218 15.58 -18.71 1.36
CA ILE A 218 15.81 -17.28 1.16
C ILE A 218 17.27 -17.01 1.49
N ASP A 219 18.05 -16.62 0.48
CA ASP A 219 19.49 -16.34 0.60
C ASP A 219 20.28 -17.41 1.39
N GLY A 220 19.97 -18.70 1.12
CA GLY A 220 20.63 -19.85 1.74
C GLY A 220 20.05 -20.29 3.09
N LYS A 221 19.11 -19.54 3.66
CA LYS A 221 18.38 -19.93 4.88
C LYS A 221 17.08 -20.65 4.53
N ALA A 222 16.86 -21.84 5.11
CA ALA A 222 15.67 -22.67 4.86
C ALA A 222 14.55 -22.33 5.85
N TYR A 223 13.32 -22.30 5.35
CA TYR A 223 12.09 -22.08 6.10
C TYR A 223 11.04 -23.14 5.74
N THR A 224 10.16 -23.48 6.67
CA THR A 224 9.03 -24.39 6.42
C THR A 224 7.75 -23.76 6.98
N PRO A 225 7.15 -22.78 6.29
CA PRO A 225 5.93 -22.13 6.73
C PRO A 225 4.71 -23.07 6.64
N GLY A 226 3.67 -22.78 7.41
CA GLY A 226 2.41 -23.51 7.35
C GLY A 226 1.73 -23.41 5.98
N LYS A 227 1.74 -22.22 5.39
CA LYS A 227 1.21 -21.92 4.05
C LYS A 227 2.13 -20.97 3.30
N ILE A 228 2.12 -21.07 1.96
CA ILE A 228 2.84 -20.16 1.07
C ILE A 228 1.83 -19.49 0.16
N LEU A 229 1.95 -18.17 0.02
CA LEU A 229 1.22 -17.36 -0.94
C LEU A 229 2.20 -16.70 -1.90
N ILE A 230 2.05 -16.95 -3.21
CA ILE A 230 2.89 -16.38 -4.25
C ILE A 230 2.22 -15.14 -4.82
N THR A 231 2.84 -13.98 -4.63
CA THR A 231 2.37 -12.65 -5.09
C THR A 231 3.49 -11.88 -5.78
N THR A 232 4.33 -12.61 -6.53
CA THR A 232 5.54 -12.08 -7.18
C THR A 232 5.26 -11.12 -8.34
N GLY A 233 3.99 -10.98 -8.73
CA GLY A 233 3.56 -10.03 -9.76
C GLY A 233 3.99 -10.45 -11.17
N ALA A 234 4.17 -9.44 -12.03
CA ALA A 234 4.58 -9.58 -13.41
C ALA A 234 5.54 -8.45 -13.80
N HIS A 235 6.27 -8.67 -14.87
CA HIS A 235 7.16 -7.68 -15.49
C HIS A 235 6.80 -7.49 -16.97
N PRO A 236 7.18 -6.35 -17.58
CA PRO A 236 6.99 -6.14 -19.02
C PRO A 236 7.68 -7.24 -19.83
N TRP A 237 6.97 -7.74 -20.82
CA TRP A 237 7.48 -8.74 -21.74
C TRP A 237 7.51 -8.17 -23.17
N ALA A 238 8.63 -8.36 -23.87
CA ALA A 238 8.78 -7.99 -25.26
C ALA A 238 8.55 -9.21 -26.16
N PRO A 239 7.71 -9.11 -27.21
CA PRO A 239 7.50 -10.20 -28.14
C PRO A 239 8.78 -10.49 -28.94
N PRO A 240 8.98 -11.73 -29.42
CA PRO A 240 10.18 -12.16 -30.16
C PRO A 240 10.14 -11.66 -31.62
N ILE A 241 10.15 -10.35 -31.81
CA ILE A 241 10.19 -9.72 -33.14
C ILE A 241 11.63 -9.70 -33.60
N PRO A 242 11.94 -10.21 -34.81
CA PRO A 242 13.29 -10.17 -35.37
C PRO A 242 13.84 -8.74 -35.43
N GLY A 243 15.06 -8.53 -34.93
CA GLY A 243 15.71 -7.22 -34.86
C GLY A 243 15.31 -6.32 -33.70
N LEU A 244 14.29 -6.66 -32.92
CA LEU A 244 13.83 -5.83 -31.80
C LEU A 244 14.90 -5.69 -30.70
N LYS A 245 15.57 -6.77 -30.38
CA LYS A 245 16.61 -6.79 -29.34
C LYS A 245 17.84 -5.97 -29.79
N GLU A 246 18.24 -6.11 -31.04
CA GLU A 246 19.38 -5.42 -31.66
C GLU A 246 19.12 -3.92 -31.82
N ALA A 247 17.89 -3.55 -32.18
CA ALA A 247 17.46 -2.14 -32.29
C ALA A 247 17.40 -1.43 -30.93
N GLY A 248 17.26 -2.22 -29.84
CA GLY A 248 16.94 -1.70 -28.51
C GLY A 248 15.48 -1.27 -28.39
N TYR A 249 14.92 -1.41 -27.23
CA TYR A 249 13.55 -0.97 -26.95
C TYR A 249 13.39 -0.52 -25.51
N LEU A 250 12.37 0.27 -25.30
CA LEU A 250 11.90 0.66 -23.97
C LEU A 250 10.74 -0.26 -23.55
N THR A 251 10.65 -0.52 -22.27
CA THR A 251 9.44 -1.09 -21.65
C THR A 251 8.63 0.01 -21.00
N SER A 252 7.42 -0.29 -20.56
CA SER A 252 6.62 0.65 -19.76
C SER A 252 7.39 1.20 -18.55
N THR A 253 8.22 0.39 -17.91
CA THR A 253 9.07 0.80 -16.79
C THR A 253 10.14 1.79 -17.25
N THR A 254 10.96 1.40 -18.22
CA THR A 254 12.12 2.21 -18.64
C THR A 254 11.72 3.45 -19.41
N ALA A 255 10.56 3.48 -20.07
CA ALA A 255 10.03 4.67 -20.73
C ALA A 255 9.72 5.81 -19.73
N MET A 256 9.22 5.47 -18.54
CA MET A 256 8.93 6.44 -17.48
C MET A 256 10.18 6.94 -16.73
N GLU A 257 11.34 6.38 -17.03
CA GLU A 257 12.65 6.75 -16.45
C GLU A 257 13.50 7.61 -17.42
N LEU A 258 13.00 7.86 -18.63
CA LEU A 258 13.72 8.67 -19.62
C LEU A 258 14.06 10.05 -19.06
N LYS A 259 15.34 10.41 -19.12
CA LYS A 259 15.84 11.74 -18.71
C LYS A 259 15.59 12.82 -19.75
N GLU A 260 15.43 12.40 -21.00
CA GLU A 260 15.15 13.30 -22.15
C GLU A 260 14.00 12.70 -22.97
N LEU A 261 13.15 13.57 -23.47
CA LEU A 261 12.05 13.15 -24.35
C LEU A 261 12.59 12.85 -25.76
N PRO A 262 12.27 11.70 -26.33
CA PRO A 262 12.62 11.41 -27.73
C PRO A 262 11.80 12.32 -28.67
N ARG A 263 12.32 12.63 -29.83
CA ARG A 263 11.60 13.41 -30.87
C ARG A 263 10.39 12.65 -31.43
N SER A 264 10.49 11.32 -31.47
CA SER A 264 9.44 10.42 -31.94
C SER A 264 9.62 9.04 -31.27
N MET A 265 8.51 8.32 -31.12
CA MET A 265 8.49 6.98 -30.56
C MET A 265 7.48 6.12 -31.31
N ILE A 266 7.80 4.86 -31.50
CA ILE A 266 6.86 3.84 -31.98
C ILE A 266 6.41 3.01 -30.79
N VAL A 267 5.09 2.94 -30.55
CA VAL A 267 4.50 2.13 -29.49
C VAL A 267 4.01 0.81 -30.09
N LEU A 268 4.60 -0.30 -29.63
CA LEU A 268 4.21 -1.64 -30.06
C LEU A 268 3.18 -2.21 -29.06
N GLY A 269 1.91 -2.17 -29.46
CA GLY A 269 0.77 -2.64 -28.68
C GLY A 269 -0.18 -1.52 -28.25
N ALA A 270 -1.46 -1.71 -28.59
CA ALA A 270 -2.54 -0.75 -28.32
C ALA A 270 -3.41 -1.19 -27.12
N ASN A 271 -2.81 -1.80 -26.11
CA ASN A 271 -3.50 -2.05 -24.83
C ASN A 271 -3.50 -0.78 -23.96
N ALA A 272 -4.13 -0.84 -22.79
CA ALA A 272 -4.25 0.28 -21.88
C ALA A 272 -2.88 0.95 -21.58
N VAL A 273 -1.85 0.15 -21.27
CA VAL A 273 -0.51 0.69 -20.97
C VAL A 273 0.14 1.35 -22.19
N GLY A 274 0.02 0.74 -23.38
CA GLY A 274 0.55 1.30 -24.61
C GLY A 274 -0.12 2.63 -24.97
N LEU A 275 -1.44 2.73 -24.83
CA LEU A 275 -2.19 3.95 -25.10
C LEU A 275 -1.92 5.05 -24.07
N GLU A 276 -1.67 4.70 -22.81
CA GLU A 276 -1.34 5.69 -21.78
C GLU A 276 0.05 6.32 -21.97
N LEU A 277 1.00 5.57 -22.54
CA LEU A 277 2.38 6.02 -22.74
C LEU A 277 2.65 6.61 -24.13
N ALA A 278 1.67 6.53 -25.05
CA ALA A 278 1.73 7.14 -26.37
C ALA A 278 1.41 8.63 -26.30
#